data_ad0a321a12dd4a949c9637d3e9d12932
#
_entry.id   ad0a321a12dd4a949c9637d3e9d12932
#
_cell.length_a   1.000
_cell.length_b   1.000
_cell.length_c   1.000
_cell.angle_alpha   90.00
_cell.angle_beta   90.00
_cell.angle_gamma   90.00
#
_symmetry.space_group_name_H-M   'P 1'
#
loop_
_entity.id
_entity.type
_entity.pdbx_description
1 polymer ?
#
loop_
_entity_poly.entity_id
_entity_poly.type
_entity_poly.pdbx_seq_one_letter_code
_entity_poly.pdbx_strand_id
1 'polypeptide(L)'
;MDTLHQTPFGSFEWDSRKNDANIEKHGLDFVDVVLVFQDSYARIEYDPKHSEGEERYRITGSIKGIIVVVVIFTDPNNVTRIISARRATRQEVKDYERRF
;
A
#
# COMPACT_ATOMS: atom_id res chain seq x y z
N MET A 1 12.24 -11.02 8.49
CA MET A 1 13.31 -10.01 8.49
C MET A 1 12.82 -8.77 7.77
N ASP A 2 13.04 -7.60 8.36
CA ASP A 2 12.61 -6.35 7.75
C ASP A 2 13.59 -5.90 6.67
N THR A 3 13.04 -5.37 5.60
CA THR A 3 13.80 -4.86 4.47
C THR A 3 13.50 -3.38 4.32
N LEU A 4 14.55 -2.53 4.33
CA LEU A 4 14.42 -1.10 4.15
C LEU A 4 14.73 -0.74 2.70
N HIS A 5 13.82 0.02 2.09
CA HIS A 5 13.97 0.53 0.73
C HIS A 5 13.87 2.04 0.73
N GLN A 6 14.91 2.71 0.25
CA GLN A 6 14.93 4.14 0.10
C GLN A 6 14.63 4.50 -1.34
N THR A 7 13.67 5.42 -1.54
CA THR A 7 13.27 5.90 -2.85
C THR A 7 13.34 7.42 -2.87
N PRO A 8 13.32 8.05 -4.07
CA PRO A 8 13.28 9.51 -4.15
C PRO A 8 12.07 10.14 -3.47
N PHE A 9 11.00 9.37 -3.25
CA PHE A 9 9.76 9.87 -2.65
C PHE A 9 9.51 9.34 -1.24
N GLY A 10 10.49 8.71 -0.61
CA GLY A 10 10.39 8.29 0.78
C GLY A 10 11.09 6.98 1.07
N SER A 11 11.10 6.64 2.36
CA SER A 11 11.67 5.37 2.83
C SER A 11 10.55 4.41 3.19
N PHE A 12 10.68 3.17 2.75
CA PHE A 12 9.70 2.11 2.96
C PHE A 12 10.37 0.91 3.59
N GLU A 13 9.62 0.18 4.40
CA GLU A 13 10.09 -1.07 4.98
C GLU A 13 8.97 -2.10 5.01
N TRP A 14 9.33 -3.37 5.11
CA TRP A 14 8.39 -4.46 5.28
C TRP A 14 9.10 -5.72 5.74
N ASP A 15 8.32 -6.66 6.28
CA ASP A 15 8.78 -7.99 6.60
C ASP A 15 8.82 -8.82 5.31
N SER A 16 9.98 -9.37 4.98
CA SER A 16 10.17 -10.13 3.74
C SER A 16 9.24 -11.34 3.64
N ARG A 17 8.91 -11.96 4.78
CA ARG A 17 7.98 -13.10 4.78
C ARG A 17 6.55 -12.67 4.45
N LYS A 18 6.16 -11.49 4.92
CA LYS A 18 4.85 -10.94 4.56
C LYS A 18 4.77 -10.59 3.09
N ASN A 19 5.87 -10.08 2.52
CA ASN A 19 5.91 -9.81 1.09
C ASN A 19 5.79 -11.10 0.28
N ASP A 20 6.53 -12.15 0.67
CA ASP A 20 6.45 -13.43 0.00
C ASP A 20 5.03 -13.99 0.02
N ALA A 21 4.38 -13.95 1.17
CA ALA A 21 3.00 -14.39 1.32
C ALA A 21 2.04 -13.53 0.48
N ASN A 22 2.29 -12.24 0.40
CA ASN A 22 1.46 -11.32 -0.36
C ASN A 22 1.59 -11.59 -1.86
N ILE A 23 2.79 -11.86 -2.34
CA ILE A 23 3.02 -12.22 -3.75
C ILE A 23 2.25 -13.51 -4.08
N GLU A 24 2.34 -14.51 -3.21
CA GLU A 24 1.66 -15.78 -3.42
C GLU A 24 0.15 -15.61 -3.43
N LYS A 25 -0.40 -14.83 -2.50
CA LYS A 25 -1.83 -14.66 -2.35
C LYS A 25 -2.45 -13.71 -3.37
N HIS A 26 -1.76 -12.62 -3.68
CA HIS A 26 -2.31 -11.52 -4.47
C HIS A 26 -1.52 -11.21 -5.75
N GLY A 27 -0.36 -11.81 -5.93
CA GLY A 27 0.48 -11.54 -7.10
C GLY A 27 1.12 -10.15 -7.09
N LEU A 28 1.21 -9.51 -5.92
CA LEU A 28 1.74 -8.16 -5.78
C LEU A 28 3.00 -8.18 -4.92
N ASP A 29 4.10 -7.68 -5.49
CA ASP A 29 5.37 -7.50 -4.79
C ASP A 29 5.41 -6.09 -4.18
N PHE A 30 5.78 -5.98 -2.92
CA PHE A 30 5.83 -4.68 -2.25
C PHE A 30 6.80 -3.70 -2.91
N VAL A 31 7.83 -4.20 -3.60
CA VAL A 31 8.74 -3.35 -4.38
C VAL A 31 7.97 -2.54 -5.43
N ASP A 32 6.97 -3.13 -6.06
CA ASP A 32 6.14 -2.44 -7.05
C ASP A 32 5.04 -1.63 -6.37
N VAL A 33 4.53 -2.12 -5.27
CA VAL A 33 3.40 -1.51 -4.55
C VAL A 33 3.75 -0.11 -4.02
N VAL A 34 5.00 0.14 -3.64
CA VAL A 34 5.40 1.46 -3.14
C VAL A 34 5.12 2.58 -4.15
N LEU A 35 4.99 2.25 -5.42
CA LEU A 35 4.68 3.24 -6.46
C LEU A 35 3.30 3.88 -6.30
N VAL A 36 2.38 3.24 -5.56
CA VAL A 36 1.06 3.80 -5.29
C VAL A 36 1.16 5.15 -4.55
N PHE A 37 2.23 5.35 -3.78
CA PHE A 37 2.43 6.58 -3.03
C PHE A 37 2.81 7.76 -3.93
N GLN A 38 3.09 7.52 -5.21
CA GLN A 38 3.33 8.58 -6.20
C GLN A 38 2.07 8.97 -6.96
N ASP A 39 0.97 8.24 -6.78
CA ASP A 39 -0.28 8.57 -7.45
C ASP A 39 -0.93 9.78 -6.79
N SER A 40 -1.03 10.89 -7.52
CA SER A 40 -1.62 12.13 -7.00
C SER A 40 -3.12 12.02 -6.74
N TYR A 41 -3.78 11.03 -7.30
CA TYR A 41 -5.21 10.76 -7.09
C TYR A 41 -5.46 9.74 -5.98
N ALA A 42 -4.41 9.19 -5.36
CA ALA A 42 -4.56 8.22 -4.30
C ALA A 42 -5.26 8.84 -3.08
N ARG A 43 -6.06 8.02 -2.38
CA ARG A 43 -6.70 8.42 -1.14
C ARG A 43 -6.10 7.62 0.01
N ILE A 44 -5.73 8.33 1.07
CA ILE A 44 -5.26 7.73 2.31
C ILE A 44 -6.36 7.89 3.34
N GLU A 45 -6.73 6.79 3.99
CA GLU A 45 -7.77 6.77 5.01
C GLU A 45 -7.25 6.01 6.23
N TYR A 46 -7.68 6.45 7.43
CA TYR A 46 -7.43 5.69 8.64
C TYR A 46 -8.20 4.38 8.57
N ASP A 47 -7.58 3.28 8.98
CA ASP A 47 -8.19 1.96 8.95
C ASP A 47 -8.38 1.43 10.37
N PRO A 48 -9.54 1.72 11.01
CA PRO A 48 -9.78 1.29 12.39
C PRO A 48 -9.86 -0.23 12.52
N LYS A 49 -10.28 -0.91 11.46
CA LYS A 49 -10.42 -2.37 11.46
C LYS A 49 -9.09 -3.09 11.64
N HIS A 50 -8.01 -2.50 11.13
CA HIS A 50 -6.67 -3.08 11.21
C HIS A 50 -5.77 -2.38 12.21
N SER A 51 -6.30 -1.42 12.99
CA SER A 51 -5.52 -0.58 13.91
C SER A 51 -5.45 -1.15 15.33
N GLU A 52 -5.34 -2.45 15.46
CA GLU A 52 -5.22 -3.09 16.77
C GLU A 52 -3.77 -3.02 17.23
N GLY A 53 -3.51 -2.26 18.30
CA GLY A 53 -2.17 -2.11 18.85
C GLY A 53 -1.31 -1.04 18.20
N GLU A 54 -1.58 -0.69 16.95
CA GLU A 54 -0.91 0.41 16.26
C GLU A 54 -1.84 1.01 15.22
N GLU A 55 -1.67 2.27 14.93
CA GLU A 55 -2.50 2.94 13.94
C GLU A 55 -2.11 2.49 12.53
N ARG A 56 -3.08 2.02 11.79
CA ARG A 56 -2.92 1.60 10.41
C ARG A 56 -3.76 2.44 9.48
N TYR A 57 -3.26 2.60 8.28
CA TYR A 57 -3.87 3.39 7.23
C TYR A 57 -4.03 2.56 5.97
N ARG A 58 -4.92 3.00 5.12
CA ARG A 58 -5.17 2.36 3.85
C ARG A 58 -4.99 3.40 2.75
N ILE A 59 -4.14 3.11 1.78
CA ILE A 59 -4.05 3.91 0.57
C ILE A 59 -4.65 3.14 -0.60
N THR A 60 -5.55 3.80 -1.32
CA THR A 60 -6.12 3.28 -2.56
C THR A 60 -5.65 4.15 -3.70
N GLY A 61 -5.00 3.56 -4.67
CA GLY A 61 -4.45 4.30 -5.79
C GLY A 61 -3.93 3.39 -6.89
N SER A 62 -3.39 4.01 -7.92
CA SER A 62 -2.92 3.33 -9.10
C SER A 62 -1.40 3.14 -9.07
N ILE A 63 -0.95 2.01 -9.59
CA ILE A 63 0.46 1.79 -9.89
C ILE A 63 0.64 2.05 -11.38
N LYS A 64 1.36 3.14 -11.71
CA LYS A 64 1.68 3.53 -13.10
C LYS A 64 0.45 3.68 -14.00
N GLY A 65 -0.71 3.97 -13.43
CA GLY A 65 -1.95 4.08 -14.21
C GLY A 65 -2.47 2.75 -14.77
N ILE A 66 -1.89 1.62 -14.37
CA ILE A 66 -2.22 0.32 -14.93
C ILE A 66 -3.19 -0.46 -14.04
N ILE A 67 -2.92 -0.48 -12.73
CA ILE A 67 -3.73 -1.26 -11.80
C ILE A 67 -4.02 -0.43 -10.56
N VAL A 68 -5.24 -0.56 -10.03
CA VAL A 68 -5.62 0.08 -8.78
C VAL A 68 -5.44 -0.93 -7.65
N VAL A 69 -4.75 -0.52 -6.60
CA VAL A 69 -4.43 -1.37 -5.45
C VAL A 69 -4.88 -0.72 -4.16
N VAL A 70 -5.06 -1.54 -3.13
CA VAL A 70 -5.32 -1.11 -1.77
C VAL A 70 -4.19 -1.63 -0.90
N VAL A 71 -3.51 -0.71 -0.22
CA VAL A 71 -2.32 -1.04 0.57
C VAL A 71 -2.56 -0.63 2.02
N ILE A 72 -2.34 -1.55 2.94
CA ILE A 72 -2.39 -1.29 4.37
C ILE A 72 -0.97 -0.99 4.83
N PHE A 73 -0.79 0.10 5.56
CA PHE A 73 0.53 0.52 6.00
C PHE A 73 0.46 1.24 7.35
N THR A 74 1.61 1.34 7.99
CA THR A 74 1.83 2.20 9.15
C THR A 74 2.94 3.18 8.82
N ASP A 75 3.10 4.20 9.63
CA ASP A 75 4.10 5.22 9.35
C ASP A 75 4.93 5.54 10.61
N PRO A 76 5.64 4.56 11.15
CA PRO A 76 6.46 4.78 12.34
C PRO A 76 7.75 5.52 11.98
N ASN A 77 8.08 6.55 12.76
CA ASN A 77 9.39 7.21 12.67
C ASN A 77 9.76 7.70 11.25
N ASN A 78 8.79 8.21 10.49
CA ASN A 78 9.00 8.73 9.13
C ASN A 78 9.40 7.66 8.10
N VAL A 79 9.14 6.40 8.41
CA VAL A 79 9.31 5.29 7.47
C VAL A 79 7.94 4.66 7.26
N THR A 80 7.54 4.51 6.01
CA THR A 80 6.27 3.86 5.69
C THR A 80 6.46 2.35 5.73
N ARG A 81 5.74 1.67 6.63
CA ARG A 81 5.82 0.22 6.75
C ARG A 81 4.64 -0.42 6.05
N ILE A 82 4.92 -1.17 4.99
CA ILE A 82 3.90 -1.89 4.22
C ILE A 82 3.52 -3.16 4.98
N ILE A 83 2.22 -3.37 5.17
CA ILE A 83 1.68 -4.55 5.86
C ILE A 83 1.09 -5.54 4.87
N SER A 84 0.28 -5.06 3.93
CA SER A 84 -0.35 -5.90 2.92
C SER A 84 -0.76 -5.07 1.71
N ALA A 85 -0.95 -5.73 0.58
CA ALA A 85 -1.41 -5.08 -0.64
C ALA A 85 -2.28 -6.06 -1.41
N ARG A 86 -3.39 -5.57 -1.93
CA ARG A 86 -4.29 -6.35 -2.80
C ARG A 86 -4.79 -5.48 -3.93
N ARG A 87 -5.32 -6.11 -4.96
CA ARG A 87 -6.01 -5.39 -6.01
C ARG A 87 -7.30 -4.79 -5.46
N ALA A 88 -7.67 -3.63 -5.97
CA ALA A 88 -8.94 -3.01 -5.63
C ALA A 88 -10.10 -3.85 -6.16
N THR A 89 -11.22 -3.84 -5.42
CA THR A 89 -12.47 -4.42 -5.90
C THR A 89 -13.04 -3.52 -7.00
N ARG A 90 -14.04 -4.05 -7.73
CA ARG A 90 -14.70 -3.25 -8.78
C ARG A 90 -15.28 -1.96 -8.22
N GLN A 91 -15.89 -2.01 -7.04
CA GLN A 91 -16.45 -0.82 -6.41
C GLN A 91 -15.37 0.18 -6.01
N GLU A 92 -14.26 -0.32 -5.48
CA GLU A 92 -13.13 0.54 -5.11
C GLU A 92 -12.51 1.22 -6.33
N VAL A 93 -12.43 0.53 -7.47
CA VAL A 93 -11.97 1.13 -8.72
C VAL A 93 -12.91 2.24 -9.16
N LYS A 94 -14.23 2.02 -9.09
CA LYS A 94 -15.21 3.03 -9.45
C LYS A 94 -15.10 4.27 -8.56
N ASP A 95 -14.93 4.06 -7.26
CA ASP A 95 -14.78 5.17 -6.32
C ASP A 95 -13.49 5.95 -6.59
N TYR A 96 -12.42 5.24 -6.91
CA TYR A 96 -11.16 5.86 -7.27
C TYR A 96 -11.30 6.70 -8.56
N GLU A 97 -11.96 6.15 -9.58
CA GLU A 97 -12.12 6.85 -10.87
C GLU A 97 -12.96 8.11 -10.80
N ARG A 98 -13.81 8.23 -9.78
CA ARG A 98 -14.62 9.46 -9.59
C ARG A 98 -13.81 10.69 -9.24
N ARG A 99 -12.50 10.53 -9.01
CA ARG A 99 -11.62 11.65 -8.69
C ARG A 99 -11.03 12.35 -9.91
N PHE A 100 -11.28 11.78 -11.04
CA PHE A 100 -10.80 12.35 -12.31
C PHE A 100 -11.78 13.38 -12.87
#